data_927a81d522a6ae103898ba2de2eed334
#
_entry.id   927a81d522a6ae103898ba2de2eed334
#
_cell.length_a   1.000
_cell.length_b   1.000
_cell.length_c   1.000
_cell.angle_alpha   90.00
_cell.angle_beta   90.00
_cell.angle_gamma   90.00
#
_symmetry.space_group_name_H-M   'P 1'
#
loop_
_entity.id
_entity.type
_entity.pdbx_description
1 polymer ?
#
loop_
_entity_poly.entity_id
_entity_poly.type
_entity_poly.pdbx_seq_one_letter_code
_entity_poly.pdbx_strand_id
1 'polypeptide(L)'
;MPDEIRRLTQELASDPTSLVFLELGEALRERGQYAAAWKVARAGLGRYPEVAEAHDLCARILADQGDRAEARATWRRAIDLAPGHAGAHKGLAFLCFLEGDLKGALPHLEQARATAPEDEGVRSALARLRVALEGIDVLARDRASAAPVTQAREEPPPDGELGPGIVVLDGQGLRLAGDLVGSDGAGAGDAVAAHLAGVTREAARAARLLDLGDWQHVSAEAPDGNVLVLAPTPKTALVIVRPVDVPVGRLALLAEQAARRARGWLAELA
;
A
#
# COMPACT_ATOMS: atom_id res chain seq x y z
N MET A 1 17.93 16.15 23.58
CA MET A 1 18.86 15.76 22.54
C MET A 1 20.03 14.88 23.03
N PRO A 2 21.37 15.04 22.78
CA PRO A 2 22.38 14.16 23.41
C PRO A 2 22.31 14.17 24.94
N ASP A 3 21.94 15.30 25.51
CA ASP A 3 21.81 15.47 26.96
C ASP A 3 20.62 14.70 27.57
N GLU A 4 19.55 14.48 26.81
CA GLU A 4 18.39 13.71 27.25
C GLU A 4 18.72 12.21 27.43
N ILE A 5 19.34 11.58 26.44
CA ILE A 5 19.78 10.17 26.58
C ILE A 5 20.76 10.04 27.74
N ARG A 6 21.68 11.01 27.90
CA ARG A 6 22.63 10.99 29.03
C ARG A 6 21.88 11.07 30.36
N ARG A 7 20.91 11.99 30.48
CA ARG A 7 20.08 12.14 31.69
C ARG A 7 19.33 10.84 31.98
N LEU A 8 18.61 10.28 31.00
CA LEU A 8 17.84 9.04 31.15
C LEU A 8 18.75 7.85 31.51
N THR A 9 19.94 7.80 30.93
CA THR A 9 20.95 6.75 31.26
C THR A 9 21.43 6.87 32.69
N GLN A 10 21.69 8.09 33.19
CA GLN A 10 22.10 8.33 34.59
C GLN A 10 20.95 7.99 35.55
N GLU A 11 19.74 8.34 35.20
CA GLU A 11 18.56 8.04 36.01
C GLU A 11 18.33 6.53 36.10
N LEU A 12 18.41 5.81 34.99
CA LEU A 12 18.30 4.34 34.99
C LEU A 12 19.47 3.68 35.77
N ALA A 13 20.67 4.26 35.73
CA ALA A 13 21.82 3.78 36.49
C ALA A 13 21.66 4.00 38.00
N SER A 14 21.04 5.11 38.42
CA SER A 14 20.77 5.41 39.82
C SER A 14 19.61 4.62 40.40
N ASP A 15 18.57 4.39 39.58
CA ASP A 15 17.42 3.54 39.91
C ASP A 15 17.14 2.52 38.80
N PRO A 16 17.79 1.35 38.82
CA PRO A 16 17.52 0.29 37.84
C PRO A 16 16.09 -0.29 37.90
N THR A 17 15.31 0.05 38.90
CA THR A 17 13.90 -0.36 39.03
C THR A 17 12.94 0.68 38.49
N SER A 18 13.40 1.81 37.98
CA SER A 18 12.58 2.82 37.36
C SER A 18 12.05 2.37 35.99
N LEU A 19 10.83 2.77 35.63
CA LEU A 19 10.26 2.59 34.30
C LEU A 19 10.88 3.53 33.24
N VAL A 20 11.88 4.32 33.61
CA VAL A 20 12.60 5.25 32.72
C VAL A 20 13.27 4.53 31.54
N PHE A 21 13.43 3.20 31.63
CA PHE A 21 13.90 2.40 30.50
C PHE A 21 12.98 2.49 29.27
N LEU A 22 11.69 2.76 29.46
CA LEU A 22 10.74 2.98 28.36
C LEU A 22 11.11 4.24 27.56
N GLU A 23 11.33 5.34 28.26
CA GLU A 23 11.74 6.62 27.65
C GLU A 23 13.13 6.52 27.01
N LEU A 24 14.09 5.89 27.72
CA LEU A 24 15.44 5.69 27.20
C LEU A 24 15.44 4.81 25.95
N GLY A 25 14.69 3.70 25.98
CA GLY A 25 14.58 2.79 24.86
C GLY A 25 13.96 3.46 23.63
N GLU A 26 12.93 4.29 23.84
CA GLU A 26 12.29 5.06 22.77
C GLU A 26 13.24 6.12 22.20
N ALA A 27 13.90 6.90 23.04
CA ALA A 27 14.85 7.92 22.59
C ALA A 27 16.03 7.32 21.79
N LEU A 28 16.48 6.12 22.15
CA LEU A 28 17.48 5.38 21.39
C LEU A 28 16.94 4.85 20.06
N ARG A 29 15.69 4.34 20.05
CA ARG A 29 15.02 3.83 18.85
C ARG A 29 14.83 4.95 17.82
N GLU A 30 14.33 6.11 18.22
CA GLU A 30 14.11 7.28 17.35
C GLU A 30 15.41 7.79 16.71
N ARG A 31 16.56 7.51 17.32
CA ARG A 31 17.88 7.83 16.75
C ARG A 31 18.46 6.72 15.88
N GLY A 32 17.71 5.66 15.61
CA GLY A 32 18.19 4.51 14.85
C GLY A 32 19.21 3.66 15.61
N GLN A 33 19.41 3.88 16.93
CA GLN A 33 20.34 3.11 17.77
C GLN A 33 19.66 1.82 18.24
N TYR A 34 19.12 1.04 17.30
CA TYR A 34 18.27 -0.11 17.58
C TYR A 34 18.91 -1.16 18.47
N ALA A 35 20.23 -1.42 18.30
CA ALA A 35 20.94 -2.38 19.14
C ALA A 35 21.01 -1.94 20.62
N ALA A 36 21.18 -0.65 20.89
CA ALA A 36 21.19 -0.11 22.24
C ALA A 36 19.78 -0.07 22.82
N ALA A 37 18.80 0.39 22.02
CA ALA A 37 17.38 0.39 22.37
C ALA A 37 16.91 -1.01 22.77
N TRP A 38 17.28 -2.03 21.98
CA TRP A 38 16.94 -3.44 22.25
C TRP A 38 17.50 -3.95 23.57
N LYS A 39 18.77 -3.64 23.86
CA LYS A 39 19.39 -4.03 25.15
C LYS A 39 18.65 -3.45 26.34
N VAL A 40 18.31 -2.15 26.25
CA VAL A 40 17.57 -1.45 27.31
C VAL A 40 16.16 -2.01 27.46
N ALA A 41 15.42 -2.11 26.36
CA ALA A 41 14.04 -2.61 26.36
C ALA A 41 13.95 -4.05 26.86
N ARG A 42 14.83 -4.93 26.40
CA ARG A 42 14.88 -6.34 26.82
C ARG A 42 15.21 -6.50 28.30
N ALA A 43 16.14 -5.70 28.83
CA ALA A 43 16.47 -5.71 30.26
C ALA A 43 15.27 -5.24 31.10
N GLY A 44 14.57 -4.20 30.65
CA GLY A 44 13.34 -3.71 31.26
C GLY A 44 12.23 -4.74 31.21
N LEU A 45 11.98 -5.35 30.05
CA LEU A 45 10.98 -6.39 29.87
C LEU A 45 11.24 -7.62 30.75
N GLY A 46 12.51 -8.03 30.90
CA GLY A 46 12.89 -9.12 31.81
C GLY A 46 12.56 -8.85 33.28
N ARG A 47 12.51 -7.57 33.67
CA ARG A 47 12.15 -7.14 35.03
C ARG A 47 10.65 -6.90 35.18
N TYR A 48 10.00 -6.44 34.12
CA TYR A 48 8.59 -6.06 34.09
C TYR A 48 7.83 -6.81 32.97
N PRO A 49 7.72 -8.14 33.06
CA PRO A 49 7.11 -8.97 32.01
C PRO A 49 5.59 -8.75 31.84
N GLU A 50 4.95 -8.14 32.84
CA GLU A 50 3.49 -7.87 32.83
C GLU A 50 3.17 -6.40 32.44
N VAL A 51 4.18 -5.60 32.04
CA VAL A 51 3.98 -4.23 31.60
C VAL A 51 3.80 -4.19 30.07
N ALA A 52 2.60 -3.86 29.62
CA ALA A 52 2.24 -3.85 28.19
C ALA A 52 3.11 -2.87 27.38
N GLU A 53 3.46 -1.72 27.95
CA GLU A 53 4.32 -0.69 27.36
C GLU A 53 5.75 -1.24 27.08
N ALA A 54 6.24 -2.14 27.93
CA ALA A 54 7.55 -2.79 27.72
C ALA A 54 7.53 -3.73 26.52
N HIS A 55 6.44 -4.47 26.35
CA HIS A 55 6.21 -5.29 25.15
C HIS A 55 6.04 -4.43 23.89
N ASP A 56 5.30 -3.33 23.98
CA ASP A 56 5.11 -2.42 22.84
C ASP A 56 6.43 -1.79 22.40
N LEU A 57 7.26 -1.34 23.33
CA LEU A 57 8.60 -0.82 23.02
C LEU A 57 9.46 -1.87 22.31
N CYS A 58 9.53 -3.09 22.85
CA CYS A 58 10.26 -4.19 22.22
C CYS A 58 9.75 -4.48 20.81
N ALA A 59 8.43 -4.52 20.63
CA ALA A 59 7.83 -4.80 19.33
C ALA A 59 8.12 -3.70 18.29
N ARG A 60 8.11 -2.43 18.69
CA ARG A 60 8.50 -1.31 17.80
C ARG A 60 9.97 -1.40 17.37
N ILE A 61 10.87 -1.74 18.28
CA ILE A 61 12.28 -1.94 17.95
C ILE A 61 12.46 -3.11 16.97
N LEU A 62 11.77 -4.24 17.19
CA LEU A 62 11.79 -5.39 16.29
C LEU A 62 11.25 -5.05 14.90
N ALA A 63 10.16 -4.27 14.83
CA ALA A 63 9.61 -3.82 13.56
C ALA A 63 10.59 -2.93 12.79
N ASP A 64 11.27 -2.01 13.47
CA ASP A 64 12.29 -1.14 12.86
C ASP A 64 13.55 -1.93 12.41
N GLN A 65 13.84 -3.05 13.05
CA GLN A 65 14.89 -3.99 12.63
C GLN A 65 14.46 -4.91 11.47
N GLY A 66 13.16 -4.89 11.11
CA GLY A 66 12.60 -5.71 10.03
C GLY A 66 12.07 -7.07 10.50
N ASP A 67 12.19 -7.41 11.78
CA ASP A 67 11.65 -8.66 12.33
C ASP A 67 10.15 -8.54 12.61
N ARG A 68 9.38 -8.55 11.52
CA ARG A 68 7.92 -8.36 11.55
C ARG A 68 7.19 -9.48 12.29
N ALA A 69 7.70 -10.71 12.20
CA ALA A 69 7.07 -11.88 12.82
C ALA A 69 7.13 -11.77 14.35
N GLU A 70 8.30 -11.47 14.89
CA GLU A 70 8.51 -11.32 16.32
C GLU A 70 7.85 -10.04 16.88
N ALA A 71 7.88 -8.93 16.11
CA ALA A 71 7.15 -7.72 16.44
C ALA A 71 5.65 -7.99 16.60
N ARG A 72 5.04 -8.73 15.66
CA ARG A 72 3.63 -9.14 15.74
C ARG A 72 3.33 -9.95 16.99
N ALA A 73 4.14 -10.96 17.29
CA ALA A 73 3.96 -11.80 18.47
C ALA A 73 4.06 -10.96 19.76
N THR A 74 5.01 -10.04 19.80
CA THR A 74 5.26 -9.17 20.96
C THR A 74 4.14 -8.15 21.15
N TRP A 75 3.61 -7.53 20.08
CA TRP A 75 2.42 -6.68 20.19
C TRP A 75 1.17 -7.44 20.62
N ARG A 76 0.97 -8.69 20.17
CA ARG A 76 -0.13 -9.52 20.67
C ARG A 76 -0.01 -9.73 22.17
N ARG A 77 1.20 -9.98 22.68
CA ARG A 77 1.41 -10.08 24.14
C ARG A 77 1.07 -8.78 24.87
N ALA A 78 1.39 -7.62 24.30
CA ALA A 78 0.99 -6.33 24.88
C ALA A 78 -0.55 -6.19 24.95
N ILE A 79 -1.27 -6.65 23.93
CA ILE A 79 -2.74 -6.65 23.91
C ILE A 79 -3.33 -7.66 24.89
N ASP A 80 -2.72 -8.84 25.06
CA ASP A 80 -3.15 -9.82 26.06
C ASP A 80 -3.07 -9.23 27.48
N LEU A 81 -2.07 -8.41 27.75
CA LEU A 81 -1.88 -7.74 29.04
C LEU A 81 -2.79 -6.50 29.19
N ALA A 82 -2.94 -5.74 28.14
CA ALA A 82 -3.75 -4.53 28.10
C ALA A 82 -4.56 -4.48 26.79
N PRO A 83 -5.79 -4.99 26.75
CA PRO A 83 -6.61 -5.11 25.53
C PRO A 83 -6.85 -3.77 24.80
N GLY A 84 -6.78 -2.64 25.51
CA GLY A 84 -6.91 -1.30 24.95
C GLY A 84 -5.59 -0.62 24.63
N HIS A 85 -4.44 -1.30 24.58
CA HIS A 85 -3.15 -0.66 24.37
C HIS A 85 -3.03 -0.09 22.96
N ALA A 86 -3.26 1.24 22.82
CA ALA A 86 -3.33 1.93 21.53
C ALA A 86 -2.06 1.76 20.68
N GLY A 87 -0.87 1.79 21.29
CA GLY A 87 0.42 1.59 20.59
C GLY A 87 0.51 0.22 19.94
N ALA A 88 0.16 -0.84 20.65
CA ALA A 88 0.19 -2.20 20.15
C ALA A 88 -0.82 -2.42 19.01
N HIS A 89 -2.03 -1.86 19.13
CA HIS A 89 -3.00 -1.88 18.05
C HIS A 89 -2.52 -1.11 16.82
N LYS A 90 -1.91 0.06 16.98
CA LYS A 90 -1.29 0.80 15.86
C LYS A 90 -0.20 -0.02 15.17
N GLY A 91 0.65 -0.68 15.95
CA GLY A 91 1.71 -1.54 15.44
C GLY A 91 1.17 -2.72 14.62
N LEU A 92 0.16 -3.43 15.13
CA LEU A 92 -0.47 -4.53 14.39
C LEU A 92 -1.18 -4.06 13.12
N ALA A 93 -1.87 -2.92 13.18
CA ALA A 93 -2.47 -2.31 11.98
C ALA A 93 -1.41 -1.97 10.92
N PHE A 94 -0.28 -1.41 11.34
CA PHE A 94 0.84 -1.11 10.45
C PHE A 94 1.38 -2.38 9.77
N LEU A 95 1.54 -3.50 10.49
CA LEU A 95 1.97 -4.76 9.90
C LEU A 95 0.94 -5.29 8.89
N CYS A 96 -0.37 -5.19 9.20
CA CYS A 96 -1.42 -5.55 8.26
C CYS A 96 -1.35 -4.70 6.97
N PHE A 97 -1.08 -3.39 7.07
CA PHE A 97 -0.86 -2.55 5.89
C PHE A 97 0.32 -3.01 5.04
N LEU A 98 1.45 -3.33 5.66
CA LEU A 98 2.64 -3.82 4.94
C LEU A 98 2.40 -5.16 4.23
N GLU A 99 1.45 -5.95 4.70
CA GLU A 99 1.06 -7.24 4.13
C GLU A 99 -0.11 -7.13 3.14
N GLY A 100 -0.68 -5.93 2.98
CA GLY A 100 -1.85 -5.70 2.13
C GLY A 100 -3.17 -6.20 2.75
N ASP A 101 -3.15 -6.63 4.02
CA ASP A 101 -4.35 -7.05 4.76
C ASP A 101 -5.11 -5.84 5.32
N LEU A 102 -5.78 -5.12 4.42
CA LEU A 102 -6.56 -3.94 4.81
C LEU A 102 -7.73 -4.29 5.73
N LYS A 103 -8.33 -5.47 5.57
CA LYS A 103 -9.44 -5.92 6.43
C LYS A 103 -8.96 -6.25 7.83
N GLY A 104 -7.80 -6.86 7.97
CA GLY A 104 -7.16 -7.12 9.26
C GLY A 104 -6.70 -5.86 9.99
N ALA A 105 -6.34 -4.79 9.26
CA ALA A 105 -5.94 -3.52 9.86
C ALA A 105 -7.11 -2.78 10.55
N LEU A 106 -8.34 -2.93 10.02
CA LEU A 106 -9.50 -2.15 10.47
C LEU A 106 -9.81 -2.32 11.97
N PRO A 107 -10.00 -3.52 12.52
CA PRO A 107 -10.33 -3.70 13.94
C PRO A 107 -9.23 -3.14 14.86
N HIS A 108 -7.97 -3.25 14.46
CA HIS A 108 -6.87 -2.70 15.23
C HIS A 108 -6.89 -1.17 15.25
N LEU A 109 -7.13 -0.50 14.14
CA LEU A 109 -7.26 0.96 14.13
C LEU A 109 -8.50 1.46 14.87
N GLU A 110 -9.61 0.73 14.80
CA GLU A 110 -10.81 1.06 15.55
C GLU A 110 -10.59 0.97 17.05
N GLN A 111 -9.87 -0.07 17.50
CA GLN A 111 -9.51 -0.22 18.90
C GLN A 111 -8.53 0.87 19.36
N ALA A 112 -7.51 1.18 18.55
CA ALA A 112 -6.59 2.29 18.85
C ALA A 112 -7.34 3.62 18.97
N ARG A 113 -8.31 3.89 18.08
CA ARG A 113 -9.15 5.09 18.15
C ARG A 113 -10.03 5.14 19.40
N ALA A 114 -10.60 4.01 19.80
CA ALA A 114 -11.45 3.94 20.99
C ALA A 114 -10.68 4.32 22.26
N THR A 115 -9.40 3.96 22.32
CA THR A 115 -8.54 4.23 23.48
C THR A 115 -7.83 5.58 23.39
N ALA A 116 -7.47 6.03 22.19
CA ALA A 116 -6.78 7.30 21.93
C ALA A 116 -7.55 8.12 20.86
N PRO A 117 -8.72 8.69 21.17
CA PRO A 117 -9.57 9.36 20.18
C PRO A 117 -8.94 10.61 19.58
N GLU A 118 -8.02 11.25 20.29
CA GLU A 118 -7.32 12.47 19.86
C GLU A 118 -6.10 12.18 18.95
N ASP A 119 -5.72 10.92 18.76
CA ASP A 119 -4.58 10.56 17.88
C ASP A 119 -4.96 10.83 16.42
N GLU A 120 -4.44 11.94 15.88
CA GLU A 120 -4.66 12.37 14.50
C GLU A 120 -4.17 11.33 13.47
N GLY A 121 -3.06 10.65 13.77
CA GLY A 121 -2.51 9.60 12.92
C GLY A 121 -3.48 8.43 12.77
N VAL A 122 -4.09 7.99 13.86
CA VAL A 122 -5.11 6.94 13.87
C VAL A 122 -6.36 7.37 13.10
N ARG A 123 -6.84 8.60 13.33
CA ARG A 123 -8.01 9.13 12.60
C ARG A 123 -7.78 9.17 11.10
N SER A 124 -6.63 9.70 10.68
CA SER A 124 -6.24 9.78 9.28
C SER A 124 -6.08 8.40 8.64
N ALA A 125 -5.43 7.46 9.34
CA ALA A 125 -5.27 6.09 8.87
C ALA A 125 -6.63 5.38 8.68
N LEU A 126 -7.54 5.52 9.65
CA LEU A 126 -8.90 4.97 9.55
C LEU A 126 -9.69 5.55 8.37
N ALA A 127 -9.62 6.87 8.17
CA ALA A 127 -10.33 7.52 7.06
C ALA A 127 -9.85 6.95 5.71
N ARG A 128 -8.53 6.88 5.51
CA ARG A 128 -7.94 6.29 4.28
C ARG A 128 -8.29 4.82 4.11
N LEU A 129 -8.24 4.04 5.20
CA LEU A 129 -8.56 2.63 5.17
C LEU A 129 -10.01 2.38 4.77
N ARG A 130 -10.96 3.16 5.30
CA ARG A 130 -12.38 3.02 4.98
C ARG A 130 -12.64 3.32 3.50
N VAL A 131 -12.06 4.39 2.97
CA VAL A 131 -12.15 4.71 1.54
C VAL A 131 -11.60 3.57 0.68
N ALA A 132 -10.45 2.98 1.08
CA ALA A 132 -9.86 1.85 0.36
C ALA A 132 -10.75 0.60 0.42
N LEU A 133 -11.34 0.28 1.58
CA LEU A 133 -12.23 -0.87 1.75
C LEU A 133 -13.56 -0.69 1.01
N GLU A 134 -14.15 0.51 1.03
CA GLU A 134 -15.35 0.83 0.23
C GLU A 134 -15.08 0.63 -1.26
N GLY A 135 -13.93 1.06 -1.76
CA GLY A 135 -13.50 0.80 -3.13
C GLY A 135 -13.43 -0.70 -3.45
N ILE A 136 -12.86 -1.52 -2.54
CA ILE A 136 -12.79 -2.97 -2.70
C ILE A 136 -14.18 -3.62 -2.66
N ASP A 137 -15.08 -3.17 -1.77
CA ASP A 137 -16.43 -3.73 -1.65
C ASP A 137 -17.33 -3.36 -2.84
N VAL A 138 -17.17 -2.17 -3.41
CA VAL A 138 -17.83 -1.77 -4.68
C VAL A 138 -17.36 -2.71 -5.79
N LEU A 139 -16.04 -2.97 -5.88
CA LEU A 139 -15.47 -3.90 -6.85
C LEU A 139 -16.01 -5.33 -6.69
N ALA A 140 -16.16 -5.79 -5.45
CA ALA A 140 -16.67 -7.13 -5.16
C ALA A 140 -18.18 -7.25 -5.51
N ARG A 141 -18.97 -6.19 -5.26
CA ARG A 141 -20.40 -6.16 -5.60
C ARG A 141 -20.62 -6.14 -7.12
N ASP A 142 -19.83 -5.35 -7.85
CA ASP A 142 -19.89 -5.31 -9.32
C ASP A 142 -19.48 -6.66 -9.91
N ARG A 143 -18.49 -7.38 -9.31
CA ARG A 143 -18.17 -8.76 -9.70
C ARG A 143 -19.30 -9.75 -9.39
N ALA A 144 -19.98 -9.60 -8.27
CA ALA A 144 -21.08 -10.48 -7.88
C ALA A 144 -22.38 -10.20 -8.66
N SER A 145 -22.59 -8.97 -9.10
CA SER A 145 -23.71 -8.53 -9.93
C SER A 145 -23.51 -8.85 -11.42
N ALA A 146 -22.29 -9.12 -11.85
CA ALA A 146 -22.02 -9.63 -13.18
C ALA A 146 -22.50 -11.09 -13.25
N ALA A 147 -23.71 -11.29 -13.75
CA ALA A 147 -24.22 -12.61 -14.15
C ALA A 147 -23.17 -13.31 -15.02
N PRO A 148 -23.11 -14.68 -15.04
CA PRO A 148 -22.19 -15.40 -15.89
C PRO A 148 -22.44 -14.94 -17.33
N VAL A 149 -21.49 -14.17 -17.85
CA VAL A 149 -21.53 -13.76 -19.25
C VAL A 149 -21.38 -15.05 -20.07
N THR A 150 -22.49 -15.51 -20.59
CA THR A 150 -22.52 -16.46 -21.69
C THR A 150 -21.63 -15.88 -22.76
N GLN A 151 -20.60 -16.62 -23.20
CA GLN A 151 -19.68 -16.22 -24.24
C GLN A 151 -20.47 -15.89 -25.52
N ALA A 152 -20.90 -14.66 -25.66
CA ALA A 152 -21.27 -14.10 -26.95
C ALA A 152 -19.93 -13.77 -27.63
N ARG A 153 -19.74 -14.28 -28.84
CA ARG A 153 -18.66 -13.89 -29.75
C ARG A 153 -18.73 -12.37 -29.88
N GLU A 154 -17.86 -11.65 -29.18
CA GLU A 154 -17.73 -10.21 -29.35
C GLU A 154 -16.85 -9.98 -30.57
N GLU A 155 -17.43 -9.36 -31.59
CA GLU A 155 -16.68 -8.74 -32.70
C GLU A 155 -15.67 -7.74 -32.11
N PRO A 156 -14.52 -7.50 -32.77
CA PRO A 156 -13.52 -6.53 -32.30
C PRO A 156 -14.19 -5.19 -32.06
N PRO A 157 -13.91 -4.53 -30.93
CA PRO A 157 -14.57 -3.27 -30.60
C PRO A 157 -14.31 -2.25 -31.72
N PRO A 158 -15.35 -1.69 -32.36
CA PRO A 158 -15.16 -0.59 -33.29
C PRO A 158 -14.45 0.57 -32.56
N ASP A 159 -13.72 1.37 -33.33
CA ASP A 159 -13.04 2.58 -32.79
C ASP A 159 -14.04 3.40 -31.96
N GLY A 160 -13.88 3.39 -30.61
CA GLY A 160 -14.77 4.06 -29.67
C GLY A 160 -15.24 3.23 -28.47
N GLU A 161 -15.24 1.90 -28.49
CA GLU A 161 -15.79 1.06 -27.41
C GLU A 161 -14.88 0.91 -26.17
N LEU A 162 -13.60 1.24 -26.26
CA LEU A 162 -12.72 1.28 -25.09
C LEU A 162 -13.02 2.49 -24.19
N GLY A 163 -13.76 3.48 -24.72
CA GLY A 163 -14.07 4.74 -24.05
C GLY A 163 -12.96 5.79 -24.22
N PRO A 164 -13.29 7.08 -24.02
CA PRO A 164 -12.34 8.17 -24.22
C PRO A 164 -11.16 8.06 -23.27
N GLY A 165 -9.96 8.39 -23.76
CA GLY A 165 -8.71 8.40 -22.96
C GLY A 165 -8.19 7.01 -22.61
N ILE A 166 -8.47 6.00 -23.41
CA ILE A 166 -7.92 4.65 -23.32
C ILE A 166 -7.28 4.28 -24.66
N VAL A 167 -6.05 3.77 -24.63
CA VAL A 167 -5.35 3.29 -25.81
C VAL A 167 -4.67 1.95 -25.53
N VAL A 168 -4.72 1.06 -26.52
CA VAL A 168 -3.98 -0.23 -26.51
C VAL A 168 -2.84 -0.14 -27.49
N LEU A 169 -1.65 -0.53 -27.04
CA LEU A 169 -0.41 -0.47 -27.78
C LEU A 169 0.20 -1.86 -27.92
N ASP A 170 0.92 -2.12 -29.00
CA ASP A 170 1.79 -3.28 -29.07
C ASP A 170 3.12 -3.07 -28.32
N GLY A 171 3.96 -4.12 -28.28
CA GLY A 171 5.25 -4.07 -27.61
C GLY A 171 6.29 -3.14 -28.29
N GLN A 172 5.98 -2.61 -29.45
CA GLN A 172 6.81 -1.64 -30.19
C GLN A 172 6.26 -0.20 -30.03
N GLY A 173 5.08 -0.04 -29.40
CA GLY A 173 4.44 1.25 -29.21
C GLY A 173 3.54 1.68 -30.37
N LEU A 174 3.16 0.75 -31.23
CA LEU A 174 2.17 1.00 -32.26
C LEU A 174 0.77 0.93 -31.61
N ARG A 175 -0.07 1.90 -31.92
CA ARG A 175 -1.47 1.93 -31.47
C ARG A 175 -2.27 0.84 -32.17
N LEU A 176 -2.87 -0.04 -31.37
CA LEU A 176 -3.74 -1.13 -31.85
C LEU A 176 -5.22 -0.71 -31.81
N ALA A 177 -5.64 0.01 -30.77
CA ALA A 177 -7.02 0.47 -30.60
C ALA A 177 -7.12 1.65 -29.64
N GLY A 178 -8.23 2.38 -29.70
CA GLY A 178 -8.53 3.51 -28.83
C GLY A 178 -7.80 4.80 -29.20
N ASP A 179 -8.05 5.89 -28.44
CA ASP A 179 -7.38 7.17 -28.66
C ASP A 179 -7.21 7.98 -27.38
N LEU A 180 -6.19 8.86 -27.39
CA LEU A 180 -5.93 9.85 -26.36
C LEU A 180 -6.05 11.23 -26.98
N VAL A 181 -6.82 12.11 -26.34
CA VAL A 181 -6.97 13.49 -26.76
C VAL A 181 -6.04 14.36 -25.89
N GLY A 182 -5.17 15.11 -26.50
CA GLY A 182 -4.30 16.08 -25.85
C GLY A 182 -5.10 17.28 -25.29
N SER A 183 -4.46 18.10 -24.49
CA SER A 183 -5.04 19.32 -23.91
C SER A 183 -5.46 20.37 -24.99
N ASP A 184 -4.89 20.25 -26.19
CA ASP A 184 -5.21 21.06 -27.37
C ASP A 184 -6.34 20.49 -28.23
N GLY A 185 -6.95 19.37 -27.82
CA GLY A 185 -7.99 18.66 -28.57
C GLY A 185 -7.49 17.83 -29.75
N ALA A 186 -6.17 17.78 -29.99
CA ALA A 186 -5.58 16.95 -31.03
C ALA A 186 -5.38 15.50 -30.53
N GLY A 187 -5.45 14.51 -31.44
CA GLY A 187 -5.17 13.12 -31.13
C GLY A 187 -3.71 12.95 -30.68
N ALA A 188 -3.49 12.59 -29.44
CA ALA A 188 -2.17 12.40 -28.85
C ALA A 188 -1.76 10.92 -28.76
N GLY A 189 -2.65 9.99 -29.18
CA GLY A 189 -2.48 8.56 -29.01
C GLY A 189 -1.16 8.03 -29.56
N ASP A 190 -0.78 8.39 -30.79
CA ASP A 190 0.45 7.88 -31.41
C ASP A 190 1.73 8.47 -30.80
N ALA A 191 1.71 9.75 -30.38
CA ALA A 191 2.86 10.37 -29.71
C ALA A 191 3.09 9.76 -28.31
N VAL A 192 2.01 9.58 -27.55
CA VAL A 192 2.05 8.93 -26.23
C VAL A 192 2.48 7.47 -26.38
N ALA A 193 1.98 6.77 -27.38
CA ALA A 193 2.33 5.39 -27.72
C ALA A 193 3.84 5.22 -27.90
N ALA A 194 4.47 6.07 -28.72
CA ALA A 194 5.90 6.01 -28.97
C ALA A 194 6.75 6.20 -27.70
N HIS A 195 6.33 7.08 -26.78
CA HIS A 195 7.04 7.32 -25.53
C HIS A 195 6.80 6.22 -24.47
N LEU A 196 5.62 5.62 -24.44
CA LEU A 196 5.28 4.60 -23.43
C LEU A 196 5.64 3.17 -23.82
N ALA A 197 6.07 2.93 -25.07
CA ALA A 197 6.50 1.62 -25.55
C ALA A 197 7.57 0.94 -24.69
N GLY A 198 8.43 1.73 -24.05
CA GLY A 198 9.49 1.26 -23.15
C GLY A 198 9.02 0.95 -21.72
N VAL A 199 7.94 1.58 -21.25
CA VAL A 199 7.54 1.56 -19.83
C VAL A 199 7.23 0.13 -19.36
N THR A 200 6.50 -0.65 -20.15
CA THR A 200 6.15 -2.04 -19.79
C THR A 200 7.37 -2.94 -19.69
N ARG A 201 8.35 -2.76 -20.57
CA ARG A 201 9.62 -3.52 -20.54
C ARG A 201 10.48 -3.16 -19.35
N GLU A 202 10.60 -1.86 -19.04
CA GLU A 202 11.38 -1.39 -17.90
C GLU A 202 10.69 -1.77 -16.57
N ALA A 203 9.36 -1.69 -16.49
CA ALA A 203 8.60 -2.17 -15.33
C ALA A 203 8.84 -3.68 -15.10
N ALA A 204 8.75 -4.51 -16.15
CA ALA A 204 9.02 -5.94 -16.05
C ALA A 204 10.48 -6.23 -15.68
N ARG A 205 11.43 -5.43 -16.16
CA ARG A 205 12.84 -5.55 -15.81
C ARG A 205 13.09 -5.18 -14.35
N ALA A 206 12.53 -4.09 -13.88
CA ALA A 206 12.63 -3.65 -12.49
C ALA A 206 12.02 -4.68 -11.54
N ALA A 207 10.83 -5.19 -11.83
CA ALA A 207 10.18 -6.22 -11.03
C ALA A 207 11.04 -7.48 -10.90
N ARG A 208 11.66 -7.94 -11.99
CA ARG A 208 12.59 -9.09 -11.96
C ARG A 208 13.86 -8.81 -11.17
N LEU A 209 14.46 -7.61 -11.30
CA LEU A 209 15.67 -7.25 -10.58
C LEU A 209 15.44 -7.15 -9.05
N LEU A 210 14.21 -6.82 -8.66
CA LEU A 210 13.81 -6.68 -7.26
C LEU A 210 13.11 -7.93 -6.70
N ASP A 211 13.00 -9.00 -7.50
CA ASP A 211 12.31 -10.26 -7.15
C ASP A 211 10.86 -10.05 -6.65
N LEU A 212 10.15 -9.10 -7.30
CA LEU A 212 8.77 -8.73 -6.93
C LEU A 212 7.70 -9.57 -7.66
N GLY A 213 8.11 -10.52 -8.52
CA GLY A 213 7.20 -11.25 -9.40
C GLY A 213 6.73 -10.41 -10.59
N ASP A 214 5.53 -10.71 -11.12
CA ASP A 214 4.99 -10.00 -12.27
C ASP A 214 4.40 -8.64 -11.83
N TRP A 215 4.80 -7.58 -12.54
CA TRP A 215 4.24 -6.26 -12.31
C TRP A 215 2.77 -6.19 -12.75
N GLN A 216 1.96 -5.44 -12.01
CA GLN A 216 0.53 -5.32 -12.26
C GLN A 216 0.17 -4.06 -13.06
N HIS A 217 0.67 -2.93 -12.61
CA HIS A 217 0.49 -1.64 -13.26
C HIS A 217 1.59 -0.64 -12.86
N VAL A 218 1.74 0.41 -13.66
CA VAL A 218 2.50 1.61 -13.34
C VAL A 218 1.54 2.78 -13.36
N SER A 219 1.52 3.58 -12.30
CA SER A 219 0.71 4.80 -12.21
C SER A 219 1.57 6.04 -12.09
N ALA A 220 1.14 7.11 -12.73
CA ALA A 220 1.72 8.43 -12.57
C ALA A 220 0.60 9.44 -12.30
N GLU A 221 0.81 10.31 -11.32
CA GLU A 221 -0.10 11.39 -10.95
C GLU A 221 0.52 12.72 -11.37
N ALA A 222 -0.26 13.55 -12.04
CA ALA A 222 0.12 14.88 -12.45
C ALA A 222 -0.96 15.88 -12.02
N PRO A 223 -0.66 17.20 -11.93
CA PRO A 223 -1.63 18.21 -11.53
C PRO A 223 -2.92 18.20 -12.33
N ASP A 224 -2.84 17.86 -13.61
CA ASP A 224 -3.96 17.92 -14.56
C ASP A 224 -4.56 16.53 -14.89
N GLY A 225 -4.03 15.44 -14.35
CA GLY A 225 -4.55 14.11 -14.63
C GLY A 225 -3.70 12.96 -14.13
N ASN A 226 -4.30 11.77 -14.18
CA ASN A 226 -3.72 10.51 -13.76
C ASN A 226 -3.51 9.60 -14.97
N VAL A 227 -2.36 8.96 -15.05
CA VAL A 227 -2.01 7.97 -16.07
C VAL A 227 -1.81 6.61 -15.40
N LEU A 228 -2.42 5.58 -15.98
CA LEU A 228 -2.23 4.20 -15.56
C LEU A 228 -1.84 3.35 -16.78
N VAL A 229 -0.77 2.59 -16.64
CA VAL A 229 -0.26 1.67 -17.65
C VAL A 229 -0.32 0.24 -17.13
N LEU A 230 -0.94 -0.65 -17.88
CA LEU A 230 -1.03 -2.10 -17.58
C LEU A 230 -0.50 -2.91 -18.76
N ALA A 231 -0.17 -4.17 -18.53
CA ALA A 231 0.13 -5.13 -19.59
C ALA A 231 -1.01 -6.17 -19.68
N PRO A 232 -2.00 -6.00 -20.58
CA PRO A 232 -3.03 -7.01 -20.80
C PRO A 232 -2.45 -8.37 -21.23
N THR A 233 -1.38 -8.32 -22.01
CA THR A 233 -0.56 -9.48 -22.39
C THR A 233 0.93 -9.12 -22.29
N PRO A 234 1.86 -10.10 -22.31
CA PRO A 234 3.31 -9.81 -22.26
C PRO A 234 3.82 -8.94 -23.42
N LYS A 235 3.04 -8.80 -24.49
CA LYS A 235 3.42 -8.08 -25.71
C LYS A 235 2.60 -6.82 -25.96
N THR A 236 1.72 -6.42 -25.04
CA THR A 236 0.84 -5.28 -25.24
C THR A 236 0.83 -4.39 -24.00
N ALA A 237 0.54 -3.10 -24.21
CA ALA A 237 0.31 -2.14 -23.15
C ALA A 237 -1.08 -1.52 -23.29
N LEU A 238 -1.76 -1.33 -22.17
CA LEU A 238 -2.98 -0.56 -22.06
C LEU A 238 -2.68 0.71 -21.29
N VAL A 239 -2.95 1.85 -21.88
CA VAL A 239 -2.74 3.18 -21.26
C VAL A 239 -4.09 3.81 -21.03
N ILE A 240 -4.31 4.30 -19.82
CA ILE A 240 -5.53 5.02 -19.43
C ILE A 240 -5.11 6.38 -18.89
N VAL A 241 -5.70 7.43 -19.46
CA VAL A 241 -5.53 8.81 -18.98
C VAL A 241 -6.88 9.32 -18.50
N ARG A 242 -6.91 9.89 -17.30
CA ARG A 242 -8.13 10.47 -16.71
C ARG A 242 -7.81 11.78 -16.01
N PRO A 243 -8.76 12.72 -15.96
CA PRO A 243 -8.65 13.93 -15.16
C PRO A 243 -8.42 13.60 -13.67
N VAL A 244 -7.87 14.57 -12.94
CA VAL A 244 -7.50 14.43 -11.52
C VAL A 244 -8.70 14.19 -10.58
N ASP A 245 -9.90 14.57 -11.01
CA ASP A 245 -11.14 14.35 -10.27
C ASP A 245 -11.61 12.89 -10.24
N VAL A 246 -10.99 12.02 -11.05
CA VAL A 246 -11.27 10.58 -11.03
C VAL A 246 -10.40 9.93 -9.94
N PRO A 247 -11.00 9.40 -8.85
CA PRO A 247 -10.26 8.75 -7.79
C PRO A 247 -9.43 7.56 -8.31
N VAL A 248 -8.23 7.38 -7.77
CA VAL A 248 -7.29 6.31 -8.19
C VAL A 248 -7.92 4.92 -8.12
N GLY A 249 -8.77 4.66 -7.12
CA GLY A 249 -9.50 3.39 -7.00
C GLY A 249 -10.48 3.16 -8.17
N ARG A 250 -11.15 4.22 -8.67
CA ARG A 250 -12.00 4.14 -9.84
C ARG A 250 -11.20 3.96 -11.13
N LEU A 251 -10.02 4.55 -11.19
CA LEU A 251 -9.09 4.38 -12.30
C LEU A 251 -8.62 2.91 -12.41
N ALA A 252 -8.26 2.28 -11.30
CA ALA A 252 -7.87 0.86 -11.26
C ALA A 252 -9.00 -0.07 -11.76
N LEU A 253 -10.24 0.25 -11.43
CA LEU A 253 -11.44 -0.47 -11.87
C LEU A 253 -11.64 -0.39 -13.39
N LEU A 254 -11.59 0.83 -13.92
CA LEU A 254 -11.66 1.08 -15.35
C LEU A 254 -10.55 0.34 -16.09
N ALA A 255 -9.35 0.32 -15.50
CA ALA A 255 -8.19 -0.36 -16.03
C ALA A 255 -8.37 -1.88 -16.11
N GLU A 256 -8.87 -2.51 -15.04
CA GLU A 256 -9.16 -3.95 -15.06
C GLU A 256 -10.25 -4.32 -16.08
N GLN A 257 -11.29 -3.49 -16.19
CA GLN A 257 -12.35 -3.73 -17.18
C GLN A 257 -11.81 -3.58 -18.61
N ALA A 258 -11.06 -2.52 -18.88
CA ALA A 258 -10.43 -2.29 -20.18
C ALA A 258 -9.41 -3.39 -20.51
N ALA A 259 -8.61 -3.85 -19.53
CA ALA A 259 -7.66 -4.93 -19.72
C ALA A 259 -8.33 -6.28 -20.01
N ARG A 260 -9.48 -6.57 -19.39
CA ARG A 260 -10.27 -7.77 -19.72
C ARG A 260 -10.79 -7.73 -21.15
N ARG A 261 -11.38 -6.59 -21.57
CA ARG A 261 -11.86 -6.41 -22.94
C ARG A 261 -10.72 -6.53 -23.95
N ALA A 262 -9.60 -5.84 -23.68
CA ALA A 262 -8.42 -5.91 -24.54
C ALA A 262 -7.85 -7.33 -24.64
N ARG A 263 -7.84 -8.12 -23.58
CA ARG A 263 -7.40 -9.55 -23.62
C ARG A 263 -8.31 -10.40 -24.48
N GLY A 264 -9.65 -10.25 -24.37
CA GLY A 264 -10.61 -10.96 -25.20
C GLY A 264 -10.33 -10.68 -26.69
N TRP A 265 -10.29 -9.42 -27.05
CA TRP A 265 -10.02 -8.98 -28.42
C TRP A 265 -8.62 -9.39 -28.95
N LEU A 266 -7.55 -9.26 -28.14
CA LEU A 266 -6.20 -9.66 -28.53
C LEU A 266 -6.04 -11.17 -28.72
N ALA A 267 -6.85 -11.98 -28.02
CA ALA A 267 -6.86 -13.43 -28.21
C ALA A 267 -7.49 -13.86 -29.54
N GLU A 268 -8.35 -13.01 -30.12
CA GLU A 268 -8.95 -13.25 -31.45
C GLU A 268 -8.06 -12.81 -32.60
N LEU A 269 -7.06 -11.95 -32.34
CA LEU A 269 -6.06 -11.48 -33.33
C LEU A 269 -4.82 -12.37 -33.42
N ALA A 270 -4.62 -13.32 -32.48
CA ALA A 270 -3.45 -14.21 -32.38
C ALA A 270 -3.73 -15.59 -32.99
#